data_75bf2e08c9ce5392c96d887c1026d5af
#
_entry.id   75bf2e08c9ce5392c96d887c1026d5af
#
_cell.length_a   1.000
_cell.length_b   1.000
_cell.length_c   1.000
_cell.angle_alpha   90.00
_cell.angle_beta   90.00
_cell.angle_gamma   90.00
#
_symmetry.space_group_name_H-M   'P 1'
#
loop_
_entity.id
_entity.type
_entity.pdbx_description
1 polymer ?
#
loop_
_entity_poly.entity_id
_entity_poly.type
_entity_poly.pdbx_seq_one_letter_code
_entity_poly.pdbx_strand_id
1 'polypeptide(L)'
;MKRIAILFGGCSSEYPVSLQSAHAIINHVNRDKYEVVLIGITRQGEWFRYDGDYEEIAADTWHESETFCHPAWLSPNRSVHGMVEIRDNKRIETWLDAVFPVLHGKNGEDGTVQGAAELAGIPVIG
;
A
#
# COMPACT_ATOMS: atom_id res chain seq x y z
N MET A 1 13.40 -13.90 3.01
CA MET A 1 11.98 -13.59 2.80
C MET A 1 11.86 -12.30 2.02
N LYS A 2 11.02 -12.27 1.01
CA LYS A 2 10.78 -11.06 0.23
C LYS A 2 9.70 -10.20 0.86
N ARG A 3 9.88 -8.88 0.80
CA ARG A 3 8.91 -7.92 1.34
C ARG A 3 8.12 -7.27 0.20
N ILE A 4 6.80 -7.39 0.28
CA ILE A 4 5.88 -6.87 -0.74
C ILE A 4 4.96 -5.86 -0.10
N ALA A 5 4.79 -4.71 -0.76
CA ALA A 5 3.77 -3.75 -0.36
C ALA A 5 2.50 -4.00 -1.18
N ILE A 6 1.39 -4.17 -0.49
CA ILE A 6 0.06 -4.24 -1.12
C ILE A 6 -0.58 -2.87 -0.95
N LEU A 7 -0.95 -2.25 -2.08
CA LEU A 7 -1.59 -0.94 -2.08
C LEU A 7 -3.07 -1.11 -2.37
N PHE A 8 -3.92 -0.46 -1.57
CA PHE A 8 -5.37 -0.59 -1.68
C PHE A 8 -6.07 0.76 -1.49
N GLY A 9 -7.34 0.84 -1.87
CA GLY A 9 -8.17 2.02 -1.73
C GLY A 9 -8.18 2.88 -2.99
N GLY A 10 -7.95 4.16 -2.82
CA GLY A 10 -7.79 5.11 -3.92
C GLY A 10 -8.96 6.05 -4.15
N CYS A 11 -8.75 7.04 -5.00
CA CYS A 11 -9.70 8.12 -5.29
C CYS A 11 -10.77 7.75 -6.31
N SER A 12 -10.94 6.48 -6.66
CA SER A 12 -11.90 6.10 -7.69
C SER A 12 -13.22 5.60 -7.09
N SER A 13 -14.25 5.52 -7.95
CA SER A 13 -15.53 4.90 -7.60
C SER A 13 -15.38 3.41 -7.26
N GLU A 14 -14.25 2.80 -7.64
CA GLU A 14 -13.93 1.40 -7.38
C GLU A 14 -13.26 1.18 -6.02
N TYR A 15 -13.23 2.21 -5.19
CA TYR A 15 -12.64 2.12 -3.85
C TYR A 15 -13.18 0.91 -3.05
N PRO A 16 -14.51 0.70 -2.95
CA PRO A 16 -15.02 -0.44 -2.19
C PRO A 16 -14.57 -1.79 -2.75
N VAL A 17 -14.45 -1.92 -4.07
CA VAL A 17 -13.98 -3.15 -4.71
C VAL A 17 -12.52 -3.41 -4.34
N SER A 18 -11.71 -2.36 -4.33
CA SER A 18 -10.31 -2.45 -3.94
C SER A 18 -10.15 -3.00 -2.52
N LEU A 19 -10.97 -2.53 -1.57
CA LEU A 19 -10.91 -3.01 -0.19
C LEU A 19 -11.20 -4.49 -0.07
N GLN A 20 -12.22 -4.98 -0.77
CA GLN A 20 -12.61 -6.39 -0.74
C GLN A 20 -11.54 -7.26 -1.40
N SER A 21 -11.01 -6.82 -2.54
CA SER A 21 -9.95 -7.54 -3.24
C SER A 21 -8.68 -7.62 -2.41
N ALA A 22 -8.31 -6.51 -1.78
CA ALA A 22 -7.11 -6.46 -0.93
C ALA A 22 -7.26 -7.38 0.28
N HIS A 23 -8.42 -7.37 0.94
CA HIS A 23 -8.70 -8.24 2.08
C HIS A 23 -8.52 -9.71 1.70
N ALA A 24 -9.08 -10.11 0.54
CA ALA A 24 -8.94 -11.48 0.06
C ALA A 24 -7.48 -11.83 -0.23
N ILE A 25 -6.75 -10.95 -0.90
CA ILE A 25 -5.34 -11.18 -1.25
C ILE A 25 -4.49 -11.28 0.01
N ILE A 26 -4.67 -10.36 0.97
CA ILE A 26 -3.91 -10.35 2.22
C ILE A 26 -4.10 -11.65 2.99
N ASN A 27 -5.31 -12.18 3.02
CA ASN A 27 -5.61 -13.43 3.74
C ASN A 27 -5.06 -14.67 3.04
N HIS A 28 -4.65 -14.57 1.77
CA HIS A 28 -4.17 -15.70 1.00
C HIS A 28 -2.67 -15.66 0.70
N VAL A 29 -1.98 -14.59 1.10
CA VAL A 29 -0.53 -14.50 0.90
C VAL A 29 0.19 -15.52 1.76
N ASN A 30 1.17 -16.20 1.16
CA ASN A 30 2.00 -17.15 1.88
C ASN A 30 3.01 -16.39 2.76
N ARG A 31 2.73 -16.33 4.06
CA ARG A 31 3.55 -15.61 5.04
C ARG A 31 4.88 -16.29 5.34
N ASP A 32 5.06 -17.51 4.90
CA ASP A 32 6.35 -18.20 5.02
C ASP A 32 7.34 -17.70 3.96
N LYS A 33 6.82 -17.15 2.86
CA LYS A 33 7.65 -16.65 1.75
C LYS A 33 7.70 -15.13 1.69
N TYR A 34 6.65 -14.45 2.16
CA TYR A 34 6.51 -13.00 1.97
C TYR A 34 6.16 -12.29 3.26
N GLU A 35 6.88 -11.21 3.50
CA GLU A 35 6.50 -10.22 4.50
C GLU A 35 5.63 -9.18 3.78
N VAL A 36 4.49 -8.85 4.35
CA VAL A 36 3.52 -7.94 3.73
C VAL A 36 3.52 -6.61 4.46
N VAL A 37 3.64 -5.55 3.69
CA VAL A 37 3.45 -4.17 4.15
C VAL A 37 2.20 -3.65 3.47
N LEU A 38 1.31 -3.01 4.23
CA LEU A 38 0.05 -2.49 3.69
C LEU A 38 0.14 -0.98 3.55
N ILE A 39 -0.20 -0.49 2.36
CA ILE A 39 -0.30 0.93 2.08
C ILE A 39 -1.73 1.19 1.63
N GLY A 40 -2.48 1.94 2.44
CA GLY A 40 -3.85 2.32 2.13
C GLY A 40 -3.89 3.74 1.59
N ILE A 41 -4.73 3.95 0.59
CA ILE A 41 -4.97 5.26 -0.03
C ILE A 41 -6.42 5.61 0.22
N THR A 42 -6.69 6.73 0.87
CA THR A 42 -8.05 7.16 1.18
C THR A 42 -8.78 7.63 -0.08
N ARG A 43 -10.10 7.85 0.05
CA ARG A 43 -10.90 8.41 -1.03
C ARG A 43 -10.43 9.80 -1.45
N GLN A 44 -9.77 10.52 -0.55
CA GLN A 44 -9.21 11.84 -0.82
C GLN A 44 -7.79 11.78 -1.40
N GLY A 45 -7.24 10.58 -1.55
CA GLY A 45 -5.91 10.40 -2.12
C GLY A 45 -4.77 10.51 -1.12
N GLU A 46 -5.04 10.38 0.15
CA GLU A 46 -3.99 10.40 1.19
C GLU A 46 -3.46 8.99 1.42
N TRP A 47 -2.16 8.87 1.51
CA TRP A 47 -1.46 7.59 1.62
C TRP A 47 -1.00 7.36 3.05
N PHE A 48 -1.24 6.13 3.54
CA PHE A 48 -0.80 5.72 4.87
C PHE A 48 -0.27 4.29 4.83
N ARG A 49 0.80 4.03 5.57
CA ARG A 49 1.10 2.67 5.95
C ARG A 49 0.10 2.27 7.03
N TYR A 50 -0.53 1.11 6.84
CA TYR A 50 -1.50 0.58 7.78
C TYR A 50 -0.96 -0.72 8.39
N ASP A 51 -0.91 -0.79 9.72
CA ASP A 51 -0.44 -1.99 10.43
C ASP A 51 -1.45 -2.50 11.46
N GLY A 52 -2.72 -2.21 11.25
CA GLY A 52 -3.81 -2.70 12.10
C GLY A 52 -4.42 -4.00 11.59
N ASP A 53 -5.61 -4.29 12.09
CA ASP A 53 -6.37 -5.50 11.78
C ASP A 53 -6.86 -5.46 10.32
N TYR A 54 -6.74 -6.59 9.62
CA TYR A 54 -7.16 -6.71 8.21
C TYR A 54 -8.68 -6.62 8.05
N GLU A 55 -9.44 -7.02 9.07
CA GLU A 55 -10.90 -6.90 9.03
C GLU A 55 -11.37 -5.46 8.93
N GLU A 56 -10.60 -4.52 9.47
CA GLU A 56 -10.89 -3.10 9.37
C GLU A 56 -10.79 -2.60 7.92
N ILE A 57 -9.98 -3.24 7.09
CA ILE A 57 -9.90 -2.92 5.66
C ILE A 57 -11.23 -3.28 4.98
N ALA A 58 -11.71 -4.50 5.18
CA ALA A 58 -12.98 -4.95 4.61
C ALA A 58 -14.15 -4.11 5.09
N ALA A 59 -14.12 -3.66 6.33
CA ALA A 59 -15.17 -2.84 6.93
C ALA A 59 -15.06 -1.35 6.57
N ASP A 60 -14.00 -0.93 5.89
CA ASP A 60 -13.72 0.47 5.56
C ASP A 60 -13.59 1.35 6.80
N THR A 61 -13.01 0.82 7.85
CA THR A 61 -12.72 1.56 9.09
C THR A 61 -11.22 1.73 9.33
N TRP A 62 -10.38 1.15 8.47
CA TRP A 62 -8.93 1.16 8.62
C TRP A 62 -8.36 2.58 8.75
N HIS A 63 -8.89 3.53 7.99
CA HIS A 63 -8.38 4.91 7.94
C HIS A 63 -8.79 5.75 9.15
N GLU A 64 -9.65 5.23 10.01
CA GLU A 64 -10.10 5.93 11.22
C GLU A 64 -9.10 5.76 12.37
N SER A 65 -8.14 4.87 12.24
CA SER A 65 -7.17 4.59 13.30
C SER A 65 -5.98 5.53 13.22
N GLU A 66 -5.80 6.37 14.23
CA GLU A 66 -4.59 7.18 14.36
C GLU A 66 -3.40 6.35 14.84
N THR A 67 -3.66 5.25 15.54
CA THR A 67 -2.60 4.39 16.07
C THR A 67 -1.94 3.56 14.97
N PHE A 68 -2.72 3.08 14.01
CA PHE A 68 -2.24 2.12 13.01
C PHE A 68 -2.06 2.72 11.61
N CYS A 69 -2.34 4.01 11.44
CA CYS A 69 -2.09 4.70 10.18
C CYS A 69 -0.93 5.68 10.33
N HIS A 70 0.06 5.54 9.46
CA HIS A 70 1.24 6.39 9.46
C HIS A 70 1.43 6.97 8.07
N PRO A 71 1.56 8.30 7.92
CA PRO A 71 1.78 8.87 6.58
C PRO A 71 2.92 8.16 5.87
N ALA A 72 2.70 7.78 4.62
CA ALA A 72 3.68 7.00 3.87
C ALA A 72 3.59 7.29 2.38
N TRP A 73 4.64 6.98 1.66
CA TRP A 73 4.70 7.11 0.20
C TRP A 73 5.82 6.23 -0.35
N LEU A 74 5.79 5.99 -1.66
CA LEU A 74 6.92 5.35 -2.34
C LEU A 74 7.95 6.41 -2.67
N SER A 75 9.20 6.17 -2.30
CA SER A 75 10.28 7.10 -2.63
C SER A 75 10.66 6.98 -4.10
N PRO A 76 10.82 8.10 -4.83
CA PRO A 76 11.35 8.04 -6.19
C PRO A 76 12.86 7.78 -6.23
N ASN A 77 13.53 7.85 -5.08
CA ASN A 77 14.98 7.62 -5.02
C ASN A 77 15.30 6.13 -5.08
N ARG A 78 16.05 5.72 -6.09
CA ARG A 78 16.42 4.32 -6.27
C ARG A 78 17.28 3.78 -5.12
N SER A 79 17.99 4.66 -4.41
CA SER A 79 18.77 4.27 -3.25
C SER A 79 17.90 3.81 -2.08
N VAL A 80 16.66 4.29 -1.99
CA VAL A 80 15.70 3.85 -0.98
C VAL A 80 15.04 2.54 -1.40
N HIS A 81 14.64 2.42 -2.65
CA HIS A 81 14.00 1.23 -3.23
C HIS A 81 12.86 0.75 -2.33
N GLY A 82 11.95 1.65 -1.99
CA GLY A 82 10.91 1.29 -1.04
C GLY A 82 10.00 2.41 -0.61
N MET A 83 9.45 2.19 0.57
CA MET A 83 8.49 3.08 1.21
C MET A 83 9.19 3.96 2.24
N VAL A 84 8.74 5.21 2.32
CA VAL A 84 9.06 6.10 3.43
C VAL A 84 7.81 6.27 4.27
N GLU A 85 7.92 6.14 5.57
CA GLU A 85 6.81 6.44 6.49
C GLU A 85 7.29 7.38 7.60
N ILE A 86 6.35 8.16 8.13
CA ILE A 86 6.58 9.01 9.29
C ILE A 86 5.88 8.37 10.48
N ARG A 87 6.68 7.96 11.47
CA ARG A 87 6.18 7.30 12.67
C ARG A 87 6.87 7.92 13.88
N ASP A 88 6.09 8.39 14.84
CA ASP A 88 6.60 9.05 16.05
C ASP A 88 7.59 10.18 15.73
N ASN A 89 7.24 10.99 14.73
CA ASN A 89 8.06 12.11 14.21
C ASN A 89 9.41 11.67 13.63
N LYS A 90 9.56 10.39 13.30
CA LYS A 90 10.76 9.86 12.68
C LYS A 90 10.46 9.38 11.27
N ARG A 91 11.41 9.63 10.37
CA ARG A 91 11.36 9.12 9.02
C ARG A 91 11.95 7.71 9.00
N ILE A 92 11.16 6.75 8.54
CA ILE A 92 11.57 5.35 8.45
C ILE A 92 11.52 4.92 6.98
N GLU A 93 12.62 4.38 6.48
CA GLU A 93 12.70 3.84 5.13
C GLU A 93 12.60 2.33 5.20
N THR A 94 11.75 1.75 4.34
CA THR A 94 11.55 0.31 4.29
C THR A 94 11.80 -0.17 2.86
N TRP A 95 12.82 -1.01 2.69
CA TRP A 95 13.11 -1.64 1.40
C TRP A 95 11.95 -2.55 0.99
N LEU A 96 11.53 -2.46 -0.27
CA LEU A 96 10.49 -3.30 -0.83
C LEU A 96 11.04 -4.09 -2.02
N ASP A 97 10.81 -5.39 -2.04
CA ASP A 97 11.18 -6.23 -3.17
C ASP A 97 10.20 -6.06 -4.33
N ALA A 98 8.94 -5.77 -4.03
CA ALA A 98 7.93 -5.53 -5.06
C ALA A 98 6.75 -4.75 -4.47
N VAL A 99 5.93 -4.18 -5.35
CA VAL A 99 4.63 -3.61 -5.00
C VAL A 99 3.53 -4.36 -5.72
N PHE A 100 2.40 -4.54 -5.06
CA PHE A 100 1.21 -5.18 -5.61
C PHE A 100 0.05 -4.19 -5.49
N PRO A 101 -0.22 -3.40 -6.54
CA PRO A 101 -1.35 -2.48 -6.51
C PRO A 101 -2.66 -3.25 -6.69
N VAL A 102 -3.57 -3.08 -5.75
CA VAL A 102 -4.92 -3.61 -5.81
C VAL A 102 -5.87 -2.42 -5.94
N LEU A 103 -5.56 -1.57 -6.92
CA LEU A 103 -6.29 -0.35 -7.18
C LEU A 103 -7.10 -0.54 -8.46
N HIS A 104 -8.37 -0.22 -8.38
CA HIS A 104 -9.28 -0.33 -9.51
C HIS A 104 -9.78 1.06 -9.87
N GLY A 105 -9.74 1.40 -11.14
CA GLY A 105 -10.27 2.68 -11.58
C GLY A 105 -9.76 3.10 -12.94
N LYS A 106 -10.59 3.88 -13.62
CA LYS A 106 -10.33 4.34 -14.99
C LYS A 106 -9.45 5.58 -15.04
N ASN A 107 -9.13 6.17 -13.89
CA ASN A 107 -8.48 7.47 -13.82
C ASN A 107 -6.96 7.37 -13.60
N GLY A 108 -6.38 6.20 -13.90
CA GLY A 108 -4.94 6.06 -13.94
C GLY A 108 -4.23 5.95 -12.61
N GLU A 109 -4.94 5.64 -11.52
CA GLU A 109 -4.27 5.39 -10.23
C GLU A 109 -3.29 4.23 -10.35
N ASP A 110 -3.68 3.16 -11.05
CA ASP A 110 -2.80 2.03 -11.33
C ASP A 110 -1.57 2.49 -12.08
N GLY A 111 -1.75 3.31 -13.11
CA GLY A 111 -0.65 3.86 -13.89
C GLY A 111 0.25 4.80 -13.08
N THR A 112 -0.34 5.56 -12.16
CA THR A 112 0.42 6.46 -11.28
C THR A 112 1.29 5.68 -10.32
N VAL A 113 0.74 4.64 -9.69
CA VAL A 113 1.51 3.78 -8.79
C VAL A 113 2.59 3.03 -9.55
N GLN A 114 2.24 2.50 -10.72
CA GLN A 114 3.20 1.82 -11.58
C GLN A 114 4.35 2.74 -11.97
N GLY A 115 4.04 3.98 -12.37
CA GLY A 115 5.05 4.98 -12.70
C GLY A 115 5.95 5.31 -11.52
N ALA A 116 5.38 5.46 -10.32
CA ALA A 116 6.15 5.72 -9.12
C ALA A 116 7.09 4.54 -8.80
N ALA A 117 6.59 3.32 -8.93
CA ALA A 117 7.41 2.12 -8.70
C ALA A 117 8.54 2.01 -9.73
N GLU A 118 8.26 2.32 -10.98
CA GLU A 118 9.28 2.31 -12.05
C GLU A 118 10.37 3.34 -11.78
N LEU A 119 10.01 4.55 -11.37
CA LEU A 119 11.00 5.57 -10.99
C LEU A 119 11.87 5.08 -9.82
N ALA A 120 11.27 4.42 -8.86
CA ALA A 120 11.97 3.88 -7.69
C ALA A 120 12.78 2.61 -8.00
N GLY A 121 12.58 2.01 -9.17
CA GLY A 121 13.23 0.75 -9.53
C GLY A 121 12.59 -0.48 -8.88
N ILE A 122 11.36 -0.37 -8.39
CA ILE A 122 10.67 -1.45 -7.67
C ILE A 122 9.78 -2.23 -8.64
N PRO A 123 9.92 -3.57 -8.71
CA PRO A 123 9.04 -4.38 -9.56
C PRO A 123 7.56 -4.28 -9.14
N VAL A 124 6.69 -4.31 -10.12
CA VAL A 124 5.24 -4.29 -9.91
C VAL A 124 4.68 -5.67 -10.21
N ILE A 125 3.86 -6.20 -9.29
CA ILE A 125 3.10 -7.43 -9.48
C ILE A 125 1.72 -7.03 -9.98
N GLY A 126 1.35 -7.56 -11.12
CA GLY A 126 0.08 -7.17 -11.66
C GLY A 126 -0.58 -8.16 -12.55
#